data_efd8cd60b614ecfcc164f7727be83232
#
_entry.id   efd8cd60b614ecfcc164f7727be83232
#
_cell.length_a   1.000
_cell.length_b   1.000
_cell.length_c   1.000
_cell.angle_alpha   90.00
_cell.angle_beta   90.00
_cell.angle_gamma   90.00
#
_symmetry.space_group_name_H-M   'P 1'
#
loop_
_entity.id
_entity.type
_entity.pdbx_description
1 polymer ?
#
loop_
_entity_poly.entity_id
_entity_poly.type
_entity_poly.pdbx_seq_one_letter_code
_entity_poly.pdbx_strand_id
1 'polypeptide(L)'
;LDCRENTRSALSRAQALAHAAAYFDCGAFRADLARRVAFRTESQAPEQHAVLGRYLTDELLPSATHLGFTGRVVDNPVPGRGPFLIAQRTEGRGLPTILIYAHGDVVRGYDAQWRAPLTPWSIVVEGDRWYGRGTADNKGQHTINLGALASALAARDDRLGFNVTLLVETGEEVGSPGLHALCAARREELAADVLIASDGPRLSAERPTVFLGSRGSVNFTLRLRLRDGAHHSGNWGGLLANPAVILAHAIASMVSEHGVVRVAGLRPPDIPASVRHALSDIAVGGGPGDPAVDAGWGEPGLTPAERVFGWNCLEVLAFTAGNPAQPVNAIPPAASAYCQLRFVVGTDWTNIAEHLRRHFDAHDLAQVEVEVEPGNAATRLNPDDPWAAWALASLERTTGKKPALLPNFGGALPNDAFAEVLQLPTIWIPHSYPACAQHAVGEHLLGAVAREGLQMMAGLFWDLGEGAPAPGRRRA
;
A
#
# COMPACT_ATOMS: atom_id res chain seq x y z
N LEU A 1 5.08 -31.45 -5.47
CA LEU A 1 4.01 -32.21 -6.13
C LEU A 1 3.90 -31.68 -7.56
N ASP A 2 4.29 -32.51 -8.52
CA ASP A 2 4.33 -32.16 -9.95
C ASP A 2 2.92 -32.31 -10.52
N CYS A 3 2.18 -31.21 -10.64
CA CYS A 3 0.84 -31.17 -11.24
C CYS A 3 0.91 -31.04 -12.77
N ARG A 4 1.99 -31.47 -13.42
CA ARG A 4 2.18 -31.39 -14.85
C ARG A 4 1.57 -32.61 -15.54
N GLU A 5 0.31 -32.54 -15.95
CA GLU A 5 -0.19 -33.43 -16.95
C GLU A 5 0.33 -33.03 -18.36
N ASN A 6 1.00 -33.97 -19.00
CA ASN A 6 1.75 -33.78 -20.25
C ASN A 6 0.79 -33.88 -21.45
N THR A 7 0.01 -32.84 -21.71
CA THR A 7 -0.71 -32.69 -22.98
C THR A 7 -0.02 -31.58 -23.80
N ARG A 8 0.67 -31.96 -24.89
CA ARG A 8 1.13 -31.04 -25.94
C ARG A 8 -0.10 -30.43 -26.64
N SER A 9 -0.73 -29.49 -26.01
CA SER A 9 -1.75 -28.59 -26.58
C SER A 9 -1.06 -27.33 -27.10
N ALA A 10 -1.63 -26.67 -28.10
CA ALA A 10 -1.07 -25.44 -28.67
C ALA A 10 -0.89 -24.36 -27.59
N LEU A 11 0.25 -23.69 -27.58
CA LEU A 11 0.55 -22.59 -26.67
C LEU A 11 -0.58 -21.56 -26.72
N SER A 12 -1.20 -21.27 -25.58
CA SER A 12 -2.34 -20.36 -25.55
C SER A 12 -2.54 -19.67 -24.19
N ARG A 13 -3.15 -18.50 -24.24
CA ARG A 13 -3.59 -17.78 -23.04
C ARG A 13 -4.50 -18.65 -22.14
N ALA A 14 -5.39 -19.42 -22.75
CA ALA A 14 -6.29 -20.31 -22.02
C ALA A 14 -5.53 -21.36 -21.19
N GLN A 15 -4.39 -21.85 -21.70
CA GLN A 15 -3.53 -22.76 -20.94
C GLN A 15 -2.85 -22.07 -19.77
N ALA A 16 -2.38 -20.84 -19.91
CA ALA A 16 -1.82 -20.10 -18.77
C ALA A 16 -2.86 -19.95 -17.65
N LEU A 17 -4.11 -19.63 -18.00
CA LEU A 17 -5.22 -19.57 -17.04
C LEU A 17 -5.54 -20.94 -16.43
N ALA A 18 -5.50 -22.01 -17.20
CA ALA A 18 -5.75 -23.37 -16.72
C ALA A 18 -4.64 -23.85 -15.78
N HIS A 19 -3.36 -23.58 -16.08
CA HIS A 19 -2.25 -23.87 -15.19
C HIS A 19 -2.35 -23.09 -13.85
N ALA A 20 -2.73 -21.81 -13.90
CA ALA A 20 -2.96 -21.00 -12.71
C ALA A 20 -4.10 -21.57 -11.84
N ALA A 21 -5.20 -21.97 -12.46
CA ALA A 21 -6.31 -22.64 -11.78
C ALA A 21 -5.88 -23.99 -11.17
N ALA A 22 -5.18 -24.82 -11.93
CA ALA A 22 -4.68 -26.12 -11.46
C ALA A 22 -3.70 -25.99 -10.28
N TYR A 23 -2.81 -25.02 -10.31
CA TYR A 23 -1.88 -24.71 -9.19
C TYR A 23 -2.63 -24.39 -7.89
N PHE A 24 -3.75 -23.68 -7.98
CA PHE A 24 -4.62 -23.44 -6.83
C PHE A 24 -5.39 -24.70 -6.44
N ASP A 25 -6.08 -25.33 -7.40
CA ASP A 25 -7.04 -26.42 -7.17
C ASP A 25 -6.38 -27.71 -6.67
N CYS A 26 -5.11 -27.98 -7.06
CA CYS A 26 -4.34 -29.11 -6.54
C CYS A 26 -3.74 -28.87 -5.14
N GLY A 27 -3.89 -27.66 -4.56
CA GLY A 27 -3.40 -27.29 -3.25
C GLY A 27 -1.92 -26.85 -3.19
N ALA A 28 -1.22 -26.78 -4.33
CA ALA A 28 0.18 -26.34 -4.37
C ALA A 28 0.32 -24.86 -3.93
N PHE A 29 -0.58 -23.98 -4.36
CA PHE A 29 -0.64 -22.59 -3.88
C PHE A 29 -0.72 -22.51 -2.35
N ARG A 30 -1.59 -23.33 -1.73
CA ARG A 30 -1.73 -23.35 -0.28
C ARG A 30 -0.47 -23.85 0.41
N ALA A 31 0.20 -24.85 -0.15
CA ALA A 31 1.45 -25.39 0.39
C ALA A 31 2.57 -24.34 0.35
N ASP A 32 2.70 -23.61 -0.77
CA ASP A 32 3.70 -22.55 -0.92
C ASP A 32 3.43 -21.40 0.04
N LEU A 33 2.17 -20.95 0.11
CA LEU A 33 1.78 -19.88 1.04
C LEU A 33 1.99 -20.30 2.50
N ALA A 34 1.70 -21.55 2.86
CA ALA A 34 1.90 -22.05 4.22
C ALA A 34 3.38 -22.03 4.64
N ARG A 35 4.30 -22.40 3.74
CA ARG A 35 5.75 -22.29 4.01
C ARG A 35 6.15 -20.83 4.27
N ARG A 36 5.64 -19.89 3.47
CA ARG A 36 5.92 -18.45 3.58
C ARG A 36 5.36 -17.85 4.87
N VAL A 37 4.12 -18.18 5.22
CA VAL A 37 3.47 -17.73 6.45
C VAL A 37 4.21 -18.23 7.69
N ALA A 38 4.82 -19.42 7.65
CA ALA A 38 5.58 -19.98 8.77
C ALA A 38 6.84 -19.17 9.16
N PHE A 39 7.38 -18.35 8.27
CA PHE A 39 8.44 -17.41 8.62
C PHE A 39 7.86 -16.21 9.39
N ARG A 40 8.33 -16.01 10.62
CA ARG A 40 7.94 -14.85 11.46
C ARG A 40 8.73 -13.61 11.07
N THR A 41 8.39 -13.03 9.94
CA THR A 41 9.09 -11.87 9.36
C THR A 41 8.59 -10.54 9.92
N GLU A 42 8.47 -10.44 11.23
CA GLU A 42 7.97 -9.24 11.93
C GLU A 42 9.04 -8.13 11.90
N SER A 43 8.96 -7.19 10.96
CA SER A 43 9.93 -6.10 10.83
C SER A 43 9.94 -5.12 12.01
N GLN A 44 8.84 -5.07 12.77
CA GLN A 44 8.70 -4.26 13.99
C GLN A 44 9.34 -4.91 15.23
N ALA A 45 9.90 -6.12 15.10
CA ALA A 45 10.49 -6.90 16.19
C ALA A 45 12.00 -7.11 15.92
N PRO A 46 12.90 -6.36 16.60
CA PRO A 46 14.35 -6.47 16.35
C PRO A 46 14.91 -7.87 16.50
N GLU A 47 14.34 -8.68 17.37
CA GLU A 47 14.71 -10.09 17.59
C GLU A 47 14.40 -10.99 16.38
N GLN A 48 13.53 -10.55 15.48
CA GLN A 48 13.17 -11.27 14.25
C GLN A 48 14.00 -10.85 13.03
N HIS A 49 14.90 -9.88 13.13
CA HIS A 49 15.65 -9.36 11.97
C HIS A 49 16.43 -10.45 11.22
N ALA A 50 16.98 -11.44 11.92
CA ALA A 50 17.65 -12.58 11.26
C ALA A 50 16.69 -13.44 10.42
N VAL A 51 15.39 -13.46 10.77
CA VAL A 51 14.37 -14.21 10.03
C VAL A 51 14.04 -13.51 8.70
N LEU A 52 14.11 -12.17 8.65
CA LEU A 52 13.91 -11.40 7.43
C LEU A 52 14.89 -11.84 6.33
N GLY A 53 16.19 -11.91 6.66
CA GLY A 53 17.21 -12.39 5.73
C GLY A 53 17.00 -13.85 5.31
N ARG A 54 16.69 -14.75 6.26
CA ARG A 54 16.40 -16.16 5.96
C ARG A 54 15.19 -16.35 5.07
N TYR A 55 14.15 -15.54 5.23
CA TYR A 55 13.00 -15.59 4.34
C TYR A 55 13.39 -15.35 2.88
N LEU A 56 14.27 -14.39 2.65
CA LEU A 56 14.78 -14.10 1.30
C LEU A 56 15.69 -15.20 0.78
N THR A 57 16.63 -15.72 1.62
CA THR A 57 17.62 -16.73 1.19
C THR A 57 17.06 -18.15 1.10
N ASP A 58 16.19 -18.52 2.04
CA ASP A 58 15.77 -19.92 2.20
C ASP A 58 14.43 -20.23 1.52
N GLU A 59 13.59 -19.21 1.25
CA GLU A 59 12.29 -19.40 0.62
C GLU A 59 12.16 -18.64 -0.73
N LEU A 60 12.41 -17.32 -0.77
CA LEU A 60 12.10 -16.54 -1.98
C LEU A 60 13.15 -16.70 -3.09
N LEU A 61 14.44 -16.66 -2.76
CA LEU A 61 15.50 -16.85 -3.77
C LEU A 61 15.43 -18.24 -4.41
N PRO A 62 15.27 -19.36 -3.66
CA PRO A 62 15.03 -20.67 -4.26
C PRO A 62 13.77 -20.72 -5.13
N SER A 63 12.66 -20.11 -4.68
CA SER A 63 11.43 -20.03 -5.46
C SER A 63 11.62 -19.30 -6.80
N ALA A 64 12.32 -18.16 -6.79
CA ALA A 64 12.66 -17.41 -7.99
C ALA A 64 13.65 -18.20 -8.89
N THR A 65 14.64 -18.84 -8.31
CA THR A 65 15.62 -19.66 -9.06
C THR A 65 14.94 -20.81 -9.80
N HIS A 66 13.93 -21.44 -9.19
CA HIS A 66 13.13 -22.49 -9.84
C HIS A 66 12.38 -21.96 -11.08
N LEU A 67 12.09 -20.68 -11.12
CA LEU A 67 11.49 -20.01 -12.29
C LEU A 67 12.56 -19.43 -13.26
N GLY A 68 13.82 -19.84 -13.13
CA GLY A 68 14.91 -19.43 -14.00
C GLY A 68 15.47 -18.02 -13.71
N PHE A 69 15.20 -17.46 -12.54
CA PHE A 69 15.81 -16.21 -12.13
C PHE A 69 17.23 -16.46 -11.59
N THR A 70 18.10 -15.50 -11.85
CA THR A 70 19.40 -15.37 -11.15
C THR A 70 19.30 -14.17 -10.22
N GLY A 71 19.61 -14.37 -8.95
CA GLY A 71 19.43 -13.31 -7.96
C GLY A 71 20.36 -13.39 -6.78
N ARG A 72 20.30 -12.39 -5.92
CA ARG A 72 21.04 -12.30 -4.66
C ARG A 72 20.28 -11.46 -3.63
N VAL A 73 20.54 -11.78 -2.37
CA VAL A 73 20.18 -10.90 -1.27
C VAL A 73 21.23 -9.80 -1.16
N VAL A 74 20.80 -8.57 -0.98
CA VAL A 74 21.65 -7.37 -0.83
C VAL A 74 21.34 -6.68 0.49
N ASP A 75 22.36 -6.15 1.12
CA ASP A 75 22.21 -5.43 2.37
C ASP A 75 21.42 -4.15 2.18
N ASN A 76 20.71 -3.76 3.24
CA ASN A 76 19.99 -2.49 3.26
C ASN A 76 21.00 -1.33 3.36
N PRO A 77 20.84 -0.27 2.54
CA PRO A 77 21.65 0.95 2.66
C PRO A 77 21.59 1.60 4.05
N VAL A 78 20.50 1.37 4.80
CA VAL A 78 20.35 1.84 6.18
C VAL A 78 20.77 0.73 7.14
N PRO A 79 21.84 0.92 7.93
CA PRO A 79 22.35 -0.10 8.83
C PRO A 79 21.28 -0.62 9.82
N GLY A 80 21.28 -1.92 10.05
CA GLY A 80 20.35 -2.57 11.00
C GLY A 80 18.92 -2.72 10.49
N ARG A 81 18.65 -2.43 9.20
CA ARG A 81 17.36 -2.67 8.56
C ARG A 81 17.38 -3.97 7.76
N GLY A 82 16.18 -4.51 7.51
CA GLY A 82 16.01 -5.76 6.78
C GLY A 82 16.55 -5.68 5.33
N PRO A 83 17.16 -6.78 4.82
CA PRO A 83 17.78 -6.82 3.50
C PRO A 83 16.76 -6.83 2.36
N PHE A 84 17.26 -6.73 1.12
CA PHE A 84 16.48 -6.84 -0.11
C PHE A 84 16.89 -8.08 -0.91
N LEU A 85 15.96 -8.63 -1.69
CA LEU A 85 16.25 -9.59 -2.76
C LEU A 85 16.13 -8.89 -4.11
N ILE A 86 17.15 -8.99 -4.94
CA ILE A 86 17.08 -8.61 -6.37
C ILE A 86 17.34 -9.88 -7.18
N ALA A 87 16.39 -10.26 -8.03
CA ALA A 87 16.51 -11.41 -8.90
C ALA A 87 16.01 -11.05 -10.33
N GLN A 88 16.70 -11.55 -11.34
CA GLN A 88 16.44 -11.22 -12.73
C GLN A 88 16.29 -12.47 -13.59
N ARG A 89 15.31 -12.45 -14.48
CA ARG A 89 15.17 -13.38 -15.60
C ARG A 89 15.23 -12.58 -16.89
N THR A 90 16.31 -12.78 -17.65
CA THR A 90 16.55 -12.10 -18.93
C THR A 90 16.31 -13.07 -20.06
N GLU A 91 15.35 -12.79 -20.93
CA GLU A 91 15.02 -13.64 -22.09
C GLU A 91 15.59 -13.11 -23.41
N GLY A 92 15.86 -11.82 -23.51
CA GLY A 92 16.47 -11.25 -24.69
C GLY A 92 16.63 -9.73 -24.68
N ARG A 93 17.58 -9.25 -25.50
CA ARG A 93 17.76 -7.82 -25.73
C ARG A 93 16.60 -7.28 -26.57
N GLY A 94 16.08 -6.12 -26.21
CA GLY A 94 15.00 -5.46 -26.94
C GLY A 94 13.60 -5.95 -26.59
N LEU A 95 13.50 -6.95 -25.70
CA LEU A 95 12.22 -7.31 -25.09
C LEU A 95 11.87 -6.33 -23.98
N PRO A 96 10.57 -6.07 -23.73
CA PRO A 96 10.16 -5.24 -22.62
C PRO A 96 10.65 -5.84 -21.30
N THR A 97 10.97 -5.00 -20.34
CA THR A 97 11.39 -5.39 -19.00
C THR A 97 10.38 -4.88 -17.98
N ILE A 98 9.87 -5.77 -17.14
CA ILE A 98 9.03 -5.37 -16.00
C ILE A 98 9.81 -5.46 -14.70
N LEU A 99 9.50 -4.54 -13.79
CA LEU A 99 9.89 -4.63 -12.39
C LEU A 99 8.68 -5.17 -11.60
N ILE A 100 8.87 -6.29 -10.92
CA ILE A 100 7.90 -6.81 -9.95
C ILE A 100 8.41 -6.45 -8.57
N TYR A 101 7.56 -5.80 -7.78
CA TYR A 101 7.85 -5.49 -6.39
C TYR A 101 6.95 -6.27 -5.45
N ALA A 102 7.50 -6.62 -4.29
CA ALA A 102 6.79 -7.22 -3.16
C ALA A 102 7.52 -6.91 -1.84
N HIS A 103 6.85 -7.12 -0.71
CA HIS A 103 7.54 -7.17 0.58
C HIS A 103 7.35 -8.50 1.28
N GLY A 104 8.39 -8.91 2.01
CA GLY A 104 8.43 -10.20 2.71
C GLY A 104 8.18 -10.07 4.20
N ASP A 105 8.27 -8.87 4.75
CA ASP A 105 7.98 -8.60 6.15
C ASP A 105 6.47 -8.50 6.42
N VAL A 106 6.13 -8.53 7.68
CA VAL A 106 4.76 -8.40 8.19
C VAL A 106 4.76 -7.59 9.48
N VAL A 107 3.62 -7.00 9.85
CA VAL A 107 3.39 -6.43 11.18
C VAL A 107 3.41 -7.52 12.25
N ARG A 108 3.39 -7.13 13.52
CA ARG A 108 3.37 -8.08 14.66
C ARG A 108 2.25 -9.11 14.54
N GLY A 109 2.57 -10.35 14.91
CA GLY A 109 1.63 -11.47 14.89
C GLY A 109 0.51 -11.35 15.93
N TYR A 110 0.79 -10.75 17.11
CA TYR A 110 -0.14 -10.69 18.25
C TYR A 110 -0.66 -12.06 18.65
N ASP A 111 0.23 -13.06 18.74
CA ASP A 111 -0.06 -14.50 18.90
C ASP A 111 -1.14 -14.79 19.94
N ALA A 112 -1.09 -14.15 21.11
CA ALA A 112 -2.02 -14.40 22.22
C ALA A 112 -3.45 -13.86 21.98
N GLN A 113 -3.67 -13.06 20.95
CA GLN A 113 -4.96 -12.43 20.66
C GLN A 113 -5.76 -13.18 19.60
N TRP A 114 -5.16 -14.16 18.92
CA TRP A 114 -5.87 -14.97 17.93
C TRP A 114 -6.82 -15.94 18.63
N ARG A 115 -8.06 -16.02 18.13
CA ARG A 115 -9.02 -17.02 18.63
C ARG A 115 -8.59 -18.44 18.26
N ALA A 116 -8.74 -19.39 19.15
CA ALA A 116 -8.47 -20.79 18.82
C ALA A 116 -9.48 -21.32 17.77
N PRO A 117 -9.06 -22.15 16.79
CA PRO A 117 -7.72 -22.71 16.60
C PRO A 117 -6.78 -21.84 15.75
N LEU A 118 -7.12 -20.57 15.46
CA LEU A 118 -6.33 -19.71 14.58
C LEU A 118 -4.98 -19.34 15.21
N THR A 119 -3.99 -19.13 14.36
CA THR A 119 -2.65 -18.69 14.74
C THR A 119 -2.07 -17.85 13.60
N PRO A 120 -1.21 -16.86 13.89
CA PRO A 120 -0.61 -16.04 12.83
C PRO A 120 0.35 -16.81 11.92
N TRP A 121 0.97 -17.92 12.38
CA TRP A 121 2.11 -18.55 11.71
C TRP A 121 1.80 -19.89 11.04
N SER A 122 0.54 -20.24 10.95
CA SER A 122 0.08 -21.36 10.14
C SER A 122 -1.27 -21.08 9.51
N ILE A 123 -1.49 -21.60 8.28
CA ILE A 123 -2.74 -21.36 7.59
C ILE A 123 -3.84 -22.24 8.16
N VAL A 124 -4.91 -21.62 8.64
CA VAL A 124 -6.15 -22.28 9.00
C VAL A 124 -7.25 -21.87 8.04
N VAL A 125 -7.92 -22.84 7.44
CA VAL A 125 -8.97 -22.61 6.41
C VAL A 125 -10.34 -22.81 7.06
N GLU A 126 -11.18 -21.76 6.98
CA GLU A 126 -12.60 -21.82 7.39
C GLU A 126 -13.46 -21.32 6.22
N GLY A 127 -14.07 -22.22 5.50
CA GLY A 127 -14.77 -21.89 4.26
C GLY A 127 -13.83 -21.30 3.22
N ASP A 128 -14.14 -20.11 2.72
CA ASP A 128 -13.27 -19.40 1.75
C ASP A 128 -12.17 -18.56 2.41
N ARG A 129 -12.18 -18.41 3.74
CA ARG A 129 -11.19 -17.62 4.50
C ARG A 129 -9.98 -18.45 4.89
N TRP A 130 -8.81 -18.01 4.49
CA TRP A 130 -7.52 -18.63 4.81
C TRP A 130 -6.75 -17.70 5.76
N TYR A 131 -6.85 -18.01 7.05
CA TYR A 131 -6.29 -17.20 8.13
C TYR A 131 -4.78 -17.43 8.30
N GLY A 132 -4.07 -16.37 8.55
CA GLY A 132 -2.63 -16.35 8.85
C GLY A 132 -2.04 -14.97 8.60
N ARG A 133 -1.02 -14.56 9.36
CA ARG A 133 -0.34 -13.29 9.20
C ARG A 133 0.44 -13.28 7.87
N GLY A 134 0.25 -12.24 7.05
CA GLY A 134 0.86 -12.15 5.72
C GLY A 134 0.04 -12.82 4.61
N THR A 135 -1.08 -13.49 4.91
CA THR A 135 -1.91 -14.10 3.88
C THR A 135 -2.53 -13.08 2.94
N ALA A 136 -2.86 -11.90 3.46
CA ALA A 136 -3.37 -10.77 2.69
C ALA A 136 -2.27 -9.74 2.37
N ASP A 137 -1.31 -9.55 3.29
CA ASP A 137 -0.31 -8.49 3.27
C ASP A 137 1.07 -9.00 3.73
N ASN A 138 2.01 -9.29 2.84
CA ASN A 138 1.97 -9.30 1.37
C ASN A 138 2.29 -10.71 0.82
N LYS A 139 2.54 -11.74 1.71
CA LYS A 139 2.99 -13.08 1.32
C LYS A 139 2.01 -13.79 0.39
N GLY A 140 0.70 -13.59 0.57
CA GLY A 140 -0.31 -14.11 -0.35
C GLY A 140 -0.20 -13.49 -1.73
N GLN A 141 0.00 -12.17 -1.81
CA GLN A 141 0.04 -11.44 -3.06
C GLN A 141 1.26 -11.80 -3.91
N HIS A 142 2.47 -11.85 -3.32
CA HIS A 142 3.64 -12.27 -4.09
C HIS A 142 3.66 -13.78 -4.38
N THR A 143 2.97 -14.61 -3.58
CA THR A 143 2.76 -16.03 -3.95
C THR A 143 1.91 -16.15 -5.20
N ILE A 144 0.88 -15.31 -5.34
CA ILE A 144 0.05 -15.22 -6.55
C ILE A 144 0.92 -14.82 -7.76
N ASN A 145 1.74 -13.79 -7.64
CA ASN A 145 2.58 -13.32 -8.74
C ASN A 145 3.61 -14.38 -9.20
N LEU A 146 4.27 -15.05 -8.28
CA LEU A 146 5.22 -16.12 -8.60
C LEU A 146 4.52 -17.33 -9.24
N GLY A 147 3.35 -17.73 -8.70
CA GLY A 147 2.54 -18.81 -9.28
C GLY A 147 2.00 -18.48 -10.67
N ALA A 148 1.65 -17.22 -10.91
CA ALA A 148 1.21 -16.74 -12.21
C ALA A 148 2.35 -16.72 -13.24
N LEU A 149 3.57 -16.31 -12.84
CA LEU A 149 4.77 -16.41 -13.70
C LEU A 149 5.05 -17.87 -14.06
N ALA A 150 4.99 -18.79 -13.06
CA ALA A 150 5.14 -20.23 -13.31
C ALA A 150 4.11 -20.75 -14.33
N SER A 151 2.87 -20.29 -14.20
CA SER A 151 1.77 -20.69 -15.10
C SER A 151 1.95 -20.16 -16.53
N ALA A 152 2.42 -18.92 -16.67
CA ALA A 152 2.76 -18.35 -17.97
C ALA A 152 3.95 -19.06 -18.62
N LEU A 153 5.01 -19.37 -17.87
CA LEU A 153 6.15 -20.15 -18.34
C LEU A 153 5.73 -21.54 -18.84
N ALA A 154 4.94 -22.26 -18.04
CA ALA A 154 4.45 -23.59 -18.41
C ALA A 154 3.60 -23.58 -19.70
N ALA A 155 2.84 -22.50 -19.93
CA ALA A 155 2.02 -22.34 -21.12
C ALA A 155 2.78 -21.86 -22.37
N ARG A 156 4.05 -21.42 -22.23
CA ARG A 156 4.89 -20.82 -23.27
C ARG A 156 6.22 -21.54 -23.50
N ASP A 157 6.30 -22.85 -23.18
CA ASP A 157 7.53 -23.65 -23.32
C ASP A 157 8.74 -23.01 -22.63
N ASP A 158 8.56 -22.63 -21.35
CA ASP A 158 9.56 -21.98 -20.49
C ASP A 158 10.08 -20.64 -21.03
N ARG A 159 9.23 -19.87 -21.70
CA ARG A 159 9.52 -18.51 -22.16
C ARG A 159 8.42 -17.54 -21.72
N LEU A 160 8.82 -16.36 -21.24
CA LEU A 160 7.87 -15.28 -20.95
C LEU A 160 7.61 -14.39 -22.17
N GLY A 161 8.62 -14.14 -23.02
CA GLY A 161 8.60 -13.15 -24.08
C GLY A 161 8.88 -11.72 -23.59
N PHE A 162 9.31 -11.56 -22.33
CA PHE A 162 9.74 -10.31 -21.71
C PHE A 162 10.76 -10.59 -20.60
N ASN A 163 11.51 -9.58 -20.20
CA ASN A 163 12.46 -9.65 -19.10
C ASN A 163 11.76 -9.27 -17.78
N VAL A 164 12.20 -9.86 -16.67
CA VAL A 164 11.66 -9.58 -15.33
C VAL A 164 12.78 -9.29 -14.36
N THR A 165 12.64 -8.20 -13.63
CA THR A 165 13.39 -7.94 -12.39
C THR A 165 12.42 -8.07 -11.22
N LEU A 166 12.74 -8.92 -10.25
CA LEU A 166 12.01 -9.08 -8.99
C LEU A 166 12.78 -8.35 -7.89
N LEU A 167 12.16 -7.40 -7.25
CA LEU A 167 12.65 -6.71 -6.05
C LEU A 167 11.74 -7.04 -4.88
N VAL A 168 12.30 -7.63 -3.82
CA VAL A 168 11.57 -7.87 -2.58
C VAL A 168 12.28 -7.18 -1.43
N GLU A 169 11.56 -6.36 -0.69
CA GLU A 169 12.05 -5.76 0.56
C GLU A 169 11.57 -6.52 1.79
N THR A 170 12.14 -6.20 2.94
CA THR A 170 11.76 -6.73 4.25
C THR A 170 11.61 -5.62 5.30
N GLY A 171 11.03 -4.48 4.89
CA GLY A 171 10.86 -3.31 5.73
C GLY A 171 9.68 -2.42 5.34
N GLU A 172 8.74 -2.88 4.55
CA GLU A 172 7.58 -2.09 4.11
C GLU A 172 6.73 -1.64 5.30
N GLU A 173 6.45 -2.54 6.22
CA GLU A 173 5.62 -2.35 7.41
C GLU A 173 6.25 -1.40 8.48
N VAL A 174 7.44 -0.93 8.20
CA VAL A 174 8.14 0.10 9.00
C VAL A 174 8.57 1.30 8.14
N GLY A 175 7.90 1.50 6.99
CA GLY A 175 8.07 2.66 6.11
C GLY A 175 9.20 2.53 5.10
N SER A 176 9.53 1.31 4.65
CA SER A 176 10.50 1.00 3.58
C SER A 176 11.88 1.68 3.75
N PRO A 177 12.49 1.61 4.95
CA PRO A 177 13.78 2.27 5.19
C PRO A 177 14.84 1.74 4.23
N GLY A 178 15.47 2.65 3.49
CA GLY A 178 16.53 2.33 2.54
C GLY A 178 16.08 2.01 1.11
N LEU A 179 14.78 1.83 0.85
CA LEU A 179 14.28 1.51 -0.49
C LEU A 179 14.63 2.61 -1.52
N HIS A 180 14.40 3.88 -1.21
CA HIS A 180 14.77 5.01 -2.08
C HIS A 180 16.26 5.03 -2.39
N ALA A 181 17.09 4.83 -1.37
CA ALA A 181 18.54 4.79 -1.52
C ALA A 181 19.00 3.59 -2.36
N LEU A 182 18.37 2.42 -2.18
CA LEU A 182 18.63 1.24 -3.01
C LEU A 182 18.25 1.51 -4.48
N CYS A 183 17.05 2.03 -4.72
CA CYS A 183 16.58 2.35 -6.07
C CYS A 183 17.51 3.36 -6.76
N ALA A 184 17.94 4.39 -6.04
CA ALA A 184 18.88 5.36 -6.59
C ALA A 184 20.26 4.75 -6.91
N ALA A 185 20.80 3.93 -5.99
CA ALA A 185 22.12 3.30 -6.15
C ALA A 185 22.13 2.17 -7.21
N ARG A 186 20.98 1.55 -7.46
CA ARG A 186 20.82 0.41 -8.38
C ARG A 186 19.94 0.73 -9.60
N ARG A 187 19.84 2.00 -9.97
CA ARG A 187 18.95 2.48 -11.04
C ARG A 187 19.11 1.69 -12.35
N GLU A 188 20.33 1.39 -12.76
CA GLU A 188 20.59 0.62 -13.98
C GLU A 188 20.15 -0.84 -13.86
N GLU A 189 20.39 -1.45 -12.70
CA GLU A 189 20.00 -2.85 -12.42
C GLU A 189 18.48 -3.01 -12.30
N LEU A 190 17.78 -1.99 -11.80
CA LEU A 190 16.33 -1.97 -11.61
C LEU A 190 15.59 -1.30 -12.79
N ALA A 191 16.30 -0.93 -13.86
CA ALA A 191 15.68 -0.29 -15.01
C ALA A 191 14.63 -1.21 -15.65
N ALA A 192 13.44 -0.66 -15.89
CA ALA A 192 12.31 -1.37 -16.48
C ALA A 192 11.44 -0.41 -17.31
N ASP A 193 10.49 -0.96 -18.06
CA ASP A 193 9.49 -0.19 -18.82
C ASP A 193 8.27 0.12 -17.96
N VAL A 194 7.97 -0.73 -16.97
CA VAL A 194 6.85 -0.58 -16.05
C VAL A 194 7.08 -1.35 -14.75
N LEU A 195 6.55 -0.83 -13.65
CA LEU A 195 6.33 -1.57 -12.41
C LEU A 195 4.97 -2.27 -12.48
N ILE A 196 4.94 -3.58 -12.23
CA ILE A 196 3.71 -4.35 -11.99
C ILE A 196 3.84 -4.98 -10.61
N ALA A 197 3.04 -4.54 -9.66
CA ALA A 197 3.11 -4.98 -8.27
C ALA A 197 1.73 -5.33 -7.71
N SER A 198 1.71 -6.04 -6.60
CA SER A 198 0.48 -6.43 -5.92
C SER A 198 0.61 -6.13 -4.44
N ASP A 199 -0.23 -5.20 -3.97
CA ASP A 199 -0.33 -4.83 -2.57
C ASP A 199 -1.65 -4.10 -2.31
N GLY A 200 -2.03 -3.98 -1.02
CA GLY A 200 -3.29 -3.38 -0.62
C GLY A 200 -4.53 -4.20 -0.99
N PRO A 201 -5.73 -3.76 -0.63
CA PRO A 201 -6.99 -4.43 -0.97
C PRO A 201 -7.55 -3.96 -2.32
N ARG A 202 -8.31 -4.84 -2.99
CA ARG A 202 -9.25 -4.45 -4.04
C ARG A 202 -10.29 -3.47 -3.50
N LEU A 203 -11.01 -2.80 -4.38
CA LEU A 203 -12.16 -1.98 -3.99
C LEU A 203 -13.24 -2.82 -3.28
N SER A 204 -13.50 -4.01 -3.81
CA SER A 204 -14.29 -5.08 -3.16
C SER A 204 -13.74 -6.45 -3.58
N ALA A 205 -14.12 -7.51 -2.86
CA ALA A 205 -13.69 -8.87 -3.17
C ALA A 205 -14.09 -9.29 -4.60
N GLU A 206 -15.23 -8.83 -5.08
CA GLU A 206 -15.84 -9.24 -6.36
C GLU A 206 -15.28 -8.47 -7.56
N ARG A 207 -14.70 -7.27 -7.32
CA ARG A 207 -14.28 -6.39 -8.40
C ARG A 207 -12.76 -6.30 -8.51
N PRO A 208 -12.15 -6.82 -9.60
CA PRO A 208 -10.74 -6.58 -9.88
C PRO A 208 -10.41 -5.09 -9.82
N THR A 209 -9.26 -4.75 -9.30
CA THR A 209 -8.88 -3.35 -9.06
C THR A 209 -7.47 -3.09 -9.56
N VAL A 210 -7.23 -1.91 -10.10
CA VAL A 210 -5.91 -1.39 -10.47
C VAL A 210 -5.69 -0.07 -9.76
N PHE A 211 -4.55 0.10 -9.09
CA PHE A 211 -4.07 1.38 -8.59
C PHE A 211 -2.98 1.94 -9.50
N LEU A 212 -2.95 3.25 -9.66
CA LEU A 212 -1.94 3.95 -10.46
C LEU A 212 -0.91 4.68 -9.59
N GLY A 213 -0.99 4.52 -8.30
CA GLY A 213 -0.17 5.14 -7.28
C GLY A 213 -0.91 5.19 -5.95
N SER A 214 -0.43 6.01 -5.02
CA SER A 214 -1.02 6.15 -3.69
C SER A 214 -1.14 7.60 -3.27
N ARG A 215 -2.02 7.86 -2.29
CA ARG A 215 -1.97 9.13 -1.56
C ARG A 215 -0.67 9.20 -0.76
N GLY A 216 -0.16 10.41 -0.61
CA GLY A 216 0.86 10.68 0.38
C GLY A 216 0.27 10.78 1.78
N SER A 217 1.14 10.66 2.77
CA SER A 217 0.79 10.86 4.16
C SER A 217 1.92 11.54 4.91
N VAL A 218 1.56 12.46 5.79
CA VAL A 218 2.49 13.07 6.73
C VAL A 218 1.80 13.28 8.07
N ASN A 219 2.48 12.88 9.14
CA ASN A 219 2.03 13.11 10.50
C ASN A 219 2.71 14.35 11.07
N PHE A 220 2.02 15.03 11.96
CA PHE A 220 2.57 16.16 12.68
C PHE A 220 1.92 16.32 14.05
N THR A 221 2.69 16.84 14.99
CA THR A 221 2.22 17.17 16.34
C THR A 221 2.10 18.67 16.49
N LEU A 222 0.95 19.12 16.97
CA LEU A 222 0.76 20.46 17.48
C LEU A 222 1.00 20.46 18.98
N ARG A 223 1.81 21.37 19.48
CA ARG A 223 2.11 21.51 20.91
C ARG A 223 1.87 22.93 21.37
N LEU A 224 1.33 23.06 22.55
CA LEU A 224 1.20 24.35 23.23
C LEU A 224 1.53 24.17 24.70
N ARG A 225 2.64 24.79 25.14
CA ARG A 225 3.04 24.86 26.54
C ARG A 225 3.09 26.32 26.98
N LEU A 226 2.25 26.70 27.92
CA LEU A 226 2.11 28.08 28.35
C LEU A 226 2.85 28.38 29.67
N ARG A 227 3.06 27.33 30.49
CA ARG A 227 3.70 27.49 31.82
C ARG A 227 4.18 26.18 32.40
N ASP A 228 4.87 26.27 33.54
CA ASP A 228 5.25 25.11 34.32
C ASP A 228 4.19 24.86 35.42
N GLY A 229 3.75 23.60 35.55
CA GLY A 229 2.75 23.17 36.50
C GLY A 229 1.33 23.62 36.19
N ALA A 230 0.37 22.95 36.82
CA ALA A 230 -1.04 23.27 36.74
C ALA A 230 -1.44 24.21 37.85
N HIS A 231 -2.46 25.04 37.63
CA HIS A 231 -2.93 26.03 38.58
C HIS A 231 -4.40 25.86 38.92
N HIS A 232 -4.76 25.97 40.21
CA HIS A 232 -6.13 25.76 40.68
C HIS A 232 -7.14 26.62 39.91
N SER A 233 -8.12 26.01 39.27
CA SER A 233 -9.06 26.68 38.38
C SER A 233 -9.96 27.71 39.08
N GLY A 234 -10.30 27.46 40.35
CA GLY A 234 -11.07 28.39 41.17
C GLY A 234 -10.33 29.68 41.51
N ASN A 235 -9.00 29.61 41.60
CA ASN A 235 -8.18 30.80 41.92
C ASN A 235 -7.71 31.57 40.69
N TRP A 236 -7.55 30.87 39.56
CA TRP A 236 -6.87 31.40 38.39
C TRP A 236 -7.74 31.33 37.11
N GLY A 237 -8.93 30.71 37.16
CA GLY A 237 -9.86 30.70 36.06
C GLY A 237 -10.28 32.11 35.63
N GLY A 238 -10.29 32.35 34.31
CA GLY A 238 -10.53 33.69 33.75
C GLY A 238 -9.32 34.61 33.72
N LEU A 239 -8.19 34.26 34.41
CA LEU A 239 -6.95 35.03 34.41
C LEU A 239 -5.84 34.37 33.63
N LEU A 240 -5.75 33.03 33.68
CA LEU A 240 -4.76 32.26 32.95
C LEU A 240 -5.34 31.65 31.66
N ALA A 241 -4.63 31.83 30.57
CA ALA A 241 -4.97 31.17 29.32
C ALA A 241 -4.94 29.64 29.48
N ASN A 242 -5.91 28.96 28.89
CA ASN A 242 -6.00 27.51 28.91
C ASN A 242 -5.46 26.92 27.57
N PRO A 243 -4.36 26.15 27.57
CA PRO A 243 -3.75 25.65 26.37
C PRO A 243 -4.68 24.71 25.60
N ALA A 244 -5.57 23.96 26.27
CA ALA A 244 -6.54 23.10 25.61
C ALA A 244 -7.54 23.91 24.76
N VAL A 245 -8.02 25.04 25.27
CA VAL A 245 -8.94 25.92 24.54
C VAL A 245 -8.24 26.53 23.32
N ILE A 246 -7.01 27.04 23.47
CA ILE A 246 -6.27 27.63 22.36
C ILE A 246 -5.97 26.58 21.30
N LEU A 247 -5.54 25.37 21.70
CA LEU A 247 -5.24 24.29 20.75
C LEU A 247 -6.51 23.79 20.01
N ALA A 248 -7.67 23.76 20.69
CA ALA A 248 -8.94 23.45 20.04
C ALA A 248 -9.31 24.50 18.96
N HIS A 249 -9.06 25.78 19.22
CA HIS A 249 -9.24 26.83 18.21
C HIS A 249 -8.22 26.71 17.06
N ALA A 250 -6.97 26.30 17.33
CA ALA A 250 -5.98 26.02 16.30
C ALA A 250 -6.45 24.89 15.36
N ILE A 251 -6.96 23.80 15.91
CA ILE A 251 -7.55 22.71 15.12
C ILE A 251 -8.76 23.20 14.32
N ALA A 252 -9.69 23.92 14.95
CA ALA A 252 -10.88 24.48 14.27
C ALA A 252 -10.52 25.51 13.20
N SER A 253 -9.37 26.17 13.27
CA SER A 253 -8.88 27.02 12.18
C SER A 253 -8.37 26.21 10.99
N MET A 254 -7.76 25.04 11.21
CA MET A 254 -7.20 24.17 10.16
C MET A 254 -8.26 23.35 9.43
N VAL A 255 -9.26 22.86 10.15
CA VAL A 255 -10.31 21.99 9.63
C VAL A 255 -11.67 22.45 10.14
N SER A 256 -12.69 22.42 9.28
CA SER A 256 -14.04 22.81 9.68
C SER A 256 -14.71 21.72 10.52
N GLU A 257 -15.84 22.05 11.11
CA GLU A 257 -16.77 21.14 11.80
C GLU A 257 -17.32 20.03 10.90
N HIS A 258 -17.10 20.13 9.59
CA HIS A 258 -17.50 19.15 8.59
C HIS A 258 -16.28 18.48 7.90
N GLY A 259 -15.07 18.59 8.46
CA GLY A 259 -13.88 17.96 7.93
C GLY A 259 -13.26 18.62 6.68
N VAL A 260 -13.65 19.87 6.36
CA VAL A 260 -13.08 20.61 5.23
C VAL A 260 -11.73 21.23 5.62
N VAL A 261 -10.68 20.97 4.86
CA VAL A 261 -9.35 21.56 5.08
C VAL A 261 -9.37 23.05 4.77
N ARG A 262 -9.02 23.89 5.77
CA ARG A 262 -9.03 25.36 5.67
C ARG A 262 -7.66 25.97 5.43
N VAL A 263 -6.57 25.23 5.71
CA VAL A 263 -5.19 25.70 5.45
C VAL A 263 -4.98 25.75 3.93
N ALA A 264 -4.87 26.93 3.36
CA ALA A 264 -4.82 27.14 1.92
C ALA A 264 -3.69 26.36 1.24
N GLY A 265 -2.48 26.34 1.84
CA GLY A 265 -1.33 25.60 1.30
C GLY A 265 -1.44 24.08 1.39
N LEU A 266 -2.42 23.54 2.13
CA LEU A 266 -2.68 22.10 2.25
C LEU A 266 -3.90 21.64 1.43
N ARG A 267 -4.53 22.53 0.67
CA ARG A 267 -5.59 22.17 -0.27
C ARG A 267 -4.95 21.69 -1.58
N PRO A 268 -5.45 20.62 -2.18
CA PRO A 268 -4.93 20.16 -3.46
C PRO A 268 -5.38 21.09 -4.60
N PRO A 269 -4.75 21.02 -5.78
CA PRO A 269 -5.31 21.62 -6.99
C PRO A 269 -6.64 20.93 -7.35
N ASP A 270 -7.33 21.47 -8.36
CA ASP A 270 -8.53 20.84 -8.88
C ASP A 270 -8.27 19.40 -9.33
N ILE A 271 -9.27 18.52 -9.13
CA ILE A 271 -9.19 17.13 -9.58
C ILE A 271 -9.14 17.11 -11.12
N PRO A 272 -8.10 16.53 -11.74
CA PRO A 272 -8.01 16.43 -13.19
C PRO A 272 -9.18 15.66 -13.81
N ALA A 273 -9.57 16.01 -15.04
CA ALA A 273 -10.70 15.38 -15.73
C ALA A 273 -10.52 13.85 -15.90
N SER A 274 -9.32 13.37 -16.20
CA SER A 274 -9.01 11.93 -16.28
C SER A 274 -9.22 11.22 -14.94
N VAL A 275 -8.87 11.87 -13.83
CA VAL A 275 -9.09 11.34 -12.46
C VAL A 275 -10.60 11.30 -12.15
N ARG A 276 -11.36 12.36 -12.43
CA ARG A 276 -12.82 12.36 -12.25
C ARG A 276 -13.49 11.28 -13.08
N HIS A 277 -13.05 11.12 -14.33
CA HIS A 277 -13.56 10.06 -15.20
C HIS A 277 -13.30 8.67 -14.62
N ALA A 278 -12.09 8.38 -14.16
CA ALA A 278 -11.74 7.11 -13.53
C ALA A 278 -12.56 6.83 -12.27
N LEU A 279 -12.90 7.86 -11.49
CA LEU A 279 -13.67 7.73 -10.26
C LEU A 279 -15.19 7.72 -10.46
N SER A 280 -15.68 7.94 -11.68
CA SER A 280 -17.12 8.15 -11.95
C SER A 280 -18.00 6.93 -11.67
N ASP A 281 -17.44 5.71 -11.70
CA ASP A 281 -18.15 4.47 -11.42
C ASP A 281 -17.65 3.77 -10.12
N ILE A 282 -16.93 4.50 -9.29
CA ILE A 282 -16.39 3.99 -8.03
C ILE A 282 -17.35 4.31 -6.89
N ALA A 283 -17.89 3.27 -6.25
CA ALA A 283 -18.62 3.38 -5.01
C ALA A 283 -17.69 3.16 -3.82
N VAL A 284 -17.84 3.95 -2.76
CA VAL A 284 -17.10 3.82 -1.50
C VAL A 284 -18.10 3.67 -0.36
N GLY A 285 -17.90 2.65 0.47
CA GLY A 285 -18.81 2.28 1.55
C GLY A 285 -20.05 1.52 1.06
N GLY A 286 -20.83 1.00 2.01
CA GLY A 286 -22.06 0.24 1.74
C GLY A 286 -21.86 -1.24 1.52
N GLY A 287 -20.63 -1.75 1.61
CA GLY A 287 -20.33 -3.17 1.63
C GLY A 287 -20.59 -3.81 3.00
N PRO A 288 -20.69 -5.15 3.07
CA PRO A 288 -20.81 -5.86 4.34
C PRO A 288 -19.59 -5.58 5.25
N GLY A 289 -19.83 -4.97 6.40
CA GLY A 289 -18.77 -4.62 7.36
C GLY A 289 -18.17 -3.23 7.20
N ASP A 290 -18.52 -2.48 6.15
CA ASP A 290 -18.10 -1.11 6.00
C ASP A 290 -18.77 -0.20 7.05
N PRO A 291 -18.09 0.84 7.54
CA PRO A 291 -18.71 1.85 8.38
C PRO A 291 -19.78 2.63 7.57
N ALA A 292 -20.80 3.11 8.27
CA ALA A 292 -21.74 4.06 7.67
C ALA A 292 -21.03 5.36 7.32
N VAL A 293 -21.24 5.84 6.10
CA VAL A 293 -20.63 7.10 5.63
C VAL A 293 -21.41 8.30 6.13
N ASP A 294 -20.74 9.26 6.75
CA ASP A 294 -21.33 10.52 7.19
C ASP A 294 -21.56 11.45 6.00
N ALA A 295 -22.82 11.62 5.58
CA ALA A 295 -23.19 12.30 4.34
C ALA A 295 -22.72 13.76 4.25
N GLY A 296 -22.60 14.46 5.38
CA GLY A 296 -22.17 15.86 5.45
C GLY A 296 -20.68 16.07 5.67
N TRP A 297 -19.86 15.00 5.75
CA TRP A 297 -18.45 15.09 6.08
C TRP A 297 -17.55 15.24 4.85
N GLY A 298 -16.51 16.07 4.95
CA GLY A 298 -15.50 16.31 3.92
C GLY A 298 -15.84 17.45 2.95
N GLU A 299 -15.04 17.59 1.90
CA GLU A 299 -15.16 18.68 0.91
C GLU A 299 -16.53 18.63 0.22
N PRO A 300 -17.30 19.75 0.22
CA PRO A 300 -18.61 19.80 -0.42
C PRO A 300 -18.51 19.69 -1.94
N GLY A 301 -19.55 19.13 -2.56
CA GLY A 301 -19.62 18.98 -4.01
C GLY A 301 -18.80 17.83 -4.59
N LEU A 302 -18.01 17.12 -3.77
CA LEU A 302 -17.27 15.93 -4.18
C LEU A 302 -18.04 14.64 -3.83
N THR A 303 -17.97 13.65 -4.73
CA THR A 303 -18.47 12.30 -4.46
C THR A 303 -17.62 11.62 -3.37
N PRO A 304 -18.11 10.57 -2.69
CA PRO A 304 -17.28 9.79 -1.73
C PRO A 304 -15.97 9.30 -2.35
N ALA A 305 -15.97 8.83 -3.59
CA ALA A 305 -14.78 8.39 -4.29
C ALA A 305 -13.77 9.54 -4.53
N GLU A 306 -14.25 10.70 -4.93
CA GLU A 306 -13.39 11.87 -5.10
C GLU A 306 -12.78 12.35 -3.79
N ARG A 307 -13.52 12.28 -2.66
CA ARG A 307 -13.00 12.63 -1.32
C ARG A 307 -11.89 11.68 -0.88
N VAL A 308 -12.03 10.37 -1.12
CA VAL A 308 -11.06 9.37 -0.67
C VAL A 308 -9.86 9.26 -1.62
N PHE A 309 -10.08 9.27 -2.93
CA PHE A 309 -9.04 8.96 -3.91
C PHE A 309 -8.55 10.18 -4.71
N GLY A 310 -9.21 11.30 -4.62
CA GLY A 310 -8.92 12.50 -5.41
C GLY A 310 -8.70 13.77 -4.59
N TRP A 311 -8.81 13.73 -3.27
CA TRP A 311 -8.76 14.92 -2.41
C TRP A 311 -7.94 14.71 -1.14
N ASN A 312 -7.63 15.83 -0.46
CA ASN A 312 -6.90 15.81 0.81
C ASN A 312 -7.88 15.73 2.00
N CYS A 313 -7.46 15.04 3.05
CA CYS A 313 -8.12 15.09 4.35
C CYS A 313 -7.10 15.29 5.47
N LEU A 314 -7.53 15.99 6.51
CA LEU A 314 -6.76 16.24 7.72
C LEU A 314 -7.51 15.65 8.90
N GLU A 315 -6.84 14.72 9.59
CA GLU A 315 -7.41 13.98 10.72
C GLU A 315 -6.69 14.34 12.02
N VAL A 316 -7.45 14.44 13.11
CA VAL A 316 -6.92 14.55 14.48
C VAL A 316 -6.98 13.16 15.10
N LEU A 317 -5.83 12.51 15.22
CA LEU A 317 -5.74 11.12 15.68
C LEU A 317 -5.65 11.02 17.21
N ALA A 318 -5.13 12.06 17.88
CA ALA A 318 -5.10 12.16 19.34
C ALA A 318 -5.13 13.62 19.78
N PHE A 319 -5.77 13.87 20.93
CA PHE A 319 -5.79 15.17 21.59
C PHE A 319 -5.64 14.97 23.09
N THR A 320 -4.67 15.64 23.71
CA THR A 320 -4.37 15.49 25.13
C THR A 320 -4.23 16.85 25.82
N ALA A 321 -4.95 17.02 26.94
CA ALA A 321 -4.80 18.13 27.87
C ALA A 321 -5.20 17.68 29.26
N GLY A 322 -4.29 17.75 30.23
CA GLY A 322 -4.50 17.16 31.56
C GLY A 322 -4.49 15.62 31.53
N ASN A 323 -5.05 15.01 32.58
CA ASN A 323 -5.18 13.56 32.69
C ASN A 323 -6.68 13.16 32.75
N PRO A 324 -7.27 12.61 31.68
CA PRO A 324 -8.68 12.26 31.69
C PRO A 324 -9.03 11.09 32.64
N ALA A 325 -8.06 10.24 33.01
CA ALA A 325 -8.29 9.15 33.98
C ALA A 325 -8.30 9.67 35.44
N GLN A 326 -7.71 10.83 35.68
CA GLN A 326 -7.66 11.47 37.02
C GLN A 326 -7.81 13.00 36.85
N PRO A 327 -9.01 13.49 36.51
CA PRO A 327 -9.23 14.92 36.32
C PRO A 327 -9.08 15.67 37.64
N VAL A 328 -8.45 16.83 37.60
CA VAL A 328 -8.25 17.72 38.75
C VAL A 328 -8.77 19.10 38.45
N ASN A 329 -9.17 19.87 39.50
CA ASN A 329 -9.65 21.23 39.37
C ASN A 329 -8.51 22.24 39.12
N ALA A 330 -7.74 21.99 38.04
CA ALA A 330 -6.60 22.82 37.69
C ALA A 330 -6.52 23.07 36.18
N ILE A 331 -6.10 24.27 35.81
CA ILE A 331 -5.80 24.63 34.42
C ILE A 331 -4.51 23.90 34.02
N PRO A 332 -4.51 23.06 33.00
CA PRO A 332 -3.32 22.31 32.58
C PRO A 332 -2.21 23.28 32.09
N PRO A 333 -0.94 22.90 32.19
CA PRO A 333 0.18 23.73 31.70
C PRO A 333 0.38 23.64 30.19
N ALA A 334 -0.04 22.53 29.58
CA ALA A 334 0.19 22.22 28.18
C ALA A 334 -0.98 21.42 27.56
N ALA A 335 -1.04 21.43 26.24
CA ALA A 335 -1.89 20.57 25.42
C ALA A 335 -1.14 20.14 24.18
N SER A 336 -1.51 19.00 23.61
CA SER A 336 -0.95 18.50 22.35
C SER A 336 -2.02 17.80 21.50
N ALA A 337 -1.85 17.86 20.19
CA ALA A 337 -2.66 17.11 19.23
C ALA A 337 -1.76 16.43 18.22
N TYR A 338 -2.04 15.14 17.93
CA TYR A 338 -1.37 14.37 16.88
C TYR A 338 -2.29 14.32 15.69
N CYS A 339 -1.81 14.82 14.56
CA CYS A 339 -2.59 15.03 13.35
C CYS A 339 -1.95 14.31 12.16
N GLN A 340 -2.78 13.96 11.17
CA GLN A 340 -2.34 13.37 9.91
C GLN A 340 -2.95 14.13 8.74
N LEU A 341 -2.13 14.49 7.77
CA LEU A 341 -2.59 14.90 6.43
C LEU A 341 -2.43 13.73 5.47
N ARG A 342 -3.54 13.30 4.86
CA ARG A 342 -3.54 12.43 3.66
C ARG A 342 -3.77 13.32 2.45
N PHE A 343 -2.89 13.20 1.43
CA PHE A 343 -2.88 14.17 0.34
C PHE A 343 -2.66 13.50 -1.02
N VAL A 344 -3.09 14.20 -2.08
CA VAL A 344 -2.93 13.79 -3.47
C VAL A 344 -1.79 14.56 -4.15
N VAL A 345 -1.40 14.10 -5.32
CA VAL A 345 -0.38 14.73 -6.17
C VAL A 345 -0.70 16.22 -6.41
N GLY A 346 0.31 17.06 -6.30
CA GLY A 346 0.21 18.51 -6.46
C GLY A 346 0.04 19.27 -5.14
N THR A 347 -0.05 18.57 -4.00
CA THR A 347 -0.03 19.19 -2.68
C THR A 347 1.41 19.49 -2.26
N ASP A 348 1.66 20.71 -1.80
CA ASP A 348 2.97 21.15 -1.27
C ASP A 348 3.19 20.66 0.17
N TRP A 349 3.32 19.34 0.31
CA TRP A 349 3.42 18.67 1.61
C TRP A 349 4.79 18.81 2.28
N THR A 350 5.85 19.02 1.51
CA THR A 350 7.22 19.19 2.06
C THR A 350 7.35 20.47 2.87
N ASN A 351 6.52 21.47 2.57
CA ASN A 351 6.46 22.75 3.26
C ASN A 351 5.31 22.86 4.28
N ILE A 352 4.75 21.73 4.72
CA ILE A 352 3.60 21.69 5.64
C ILE A 352 3.84 22.50 6.92
N ALA A 353 5.04 22.46 7.50
CA ALA A 353 5.39 23.24 8.70
C ALA A 353 5.27 24.74 8.45
N GLU A 354 5.69 25.21 7.26
CA GLU A 354 5.59 26.62 6.88
C GLU A 354 4.15 27.04 6.62
N HIS A 355 3.37 26.19 5.92
CA HIS A 355 1.96 26.43 5.68
C HIS A 355 1.15 26.55 6.96
N LEU A 356 1.38 25.65 7.92
CA LEU A 356 0.73 25.66 9.23
C LEU A 356 1.17 26.88 10.05
N ARG A 357 2.45 27.21 10.08
CA ARG A 357 2.97 28.38 10.81
C ARG A 357 2.35 29.67 10.27
N ARG A 358 2.37 29.88 8.95
CA ARG A 358 1.73 31.05 8.31
C ARG A 358 0.23 31.11 8.59
N HIS A 359 -0.43 29.97 8.61
CA HIS A 359 -1.86 29.90 8.92
C HIS A 359 -2.12 30.29 10.38
N PHE A 360 -1.34 29.80 11.33
CA PHE A 360 -1.50 30.14 12.74
C PHE A 360 -1.15 31.60 13.04
N ASP A 361 -0.14 32.16 12.38
CA ASP A 361 0.18 33.60 12.48
C ASP A 361 -0.99 34.47 12.03
N ALA A 362 -1.67 34.09 10.96
CA ALA A 362 -2.84 34.81 10.44
C ALA A 362 -4.10 34.69 11.32
N HIS A 363 -4.10 33.79 12.31
CA HIS A 363 -5.22 33.54 13.23
C HIS A 363 -4.87 33.86 14.70
N ASP A 364 -3.82 34.64 14.95
CA ASP A 364 -3.32 34.96 16.30
C ASP A 364 -2.98 33.74 17.17
N LEU A 365 -2.48 32.66 16.53
CA LEU A 365 -2.13 31.38 17.13
C LEU A 365 -0.63 31.06 17.02
N ALA A 366 0.22 32.05 16.84
CA ALA A 366 1.67 31.93 16.65
C ALA A 366 2.40 31.14 17.75
N GLN A 367 1.81 31.02 18.95
CA GLN A 367 2.33 30.24 20.06
C GLN A 367 2.17 28.70 19.90
N VAL A 368 1.44 28.23 18.90
CA VAL A 368 1.29 26.79 18.63
C VAL A 368 2.51 26.28 17.88
N GLU A 369 3.24 25.40 18.50
CA GLU A 369 4.41 24.73 17.91
C GLU A 369 3.98 23.60 16.97
N VAL A 370 4.67 23.47 15.83
CA VAL A 370 4.43 22.42 14.84
C VAL A 370 5.68 21.56 14.69
N GLU A 371 5.56 20.27 14.99
CA GLU A 371 6.60 19.27 14.80
C GLU A 371 6.13 18.26 13.74
N VAL A 372 6.83 18.19 12.60
CA VAL A 372 6.46 17.35 11.46
C VAL A 372 7.35 16.12 11.42
N GLU A 373 6.74 14.94 11.24
CA GLU A 373 7.44 13.67 11.05
C GLU A 373 7.78 13.45 9.56
N PRO A 374 8.72 12.54 9.25
CA PRO A 374 8.90 12.08 7.87
C PRO A 374 7.59 11.57 7.26
N GLY A 375 7.34 11.89 6.02
CA GLY A 375 6.14 11.48 5.28
C GLY A 375 6.48 10.75 3.98
N ASN A 376 5.46 10.20 3.33
CA ASN A 376 5.54 9.56 2.02
C ASN A 376 4.88 10.44 0.96
N ALA A 377 5.51 10.60 -0.20
CA ALA A 377 4.98 11.39 -1.30
C ALA A 377 3.71 10.77 -1.90
N ALA A 378 2.83 11.61 -2.42
CA ALA A 378 1.73 11.15 -3.27
C ALA A 378 2.22 10.94 -4.69
N THR A 379 1.86 9.83 -5.30
CA THR A 379 2.23 9.50 -6.67
C THR A 379 1.02 9.04 -7.48
N ARG A 380 1.07 9.26 -8.79
CA ARG A 380 -0.01 8.81 -9.68
C ARG A 380 0.46 8.75 -11.13
N LEU A 381 0.35 7.59 -11.76
CA LEU A 381 0.35 7.50 -13.20
C LEU A 381 -0.92 8.13 -13.77
N ASN A 382 -0.84 8.78 -14.93
CA ASN A 382 -2.04 9.32 -15.58
C ASN A 382 -3.03 8.16 -15.90
N PRO A 383 -4.33 8.27 -15.53
CA PRO A 383 -5.33 7.26 -15.91
C PRO A 383 -5.43 6.98 -17.41
N ASP A 384 -5.05 7.92 -18.26
CA ASP A 384 -5.02 7.78 -19.72
C ASP A 384 -3.71 7.14 -20.26
N ASP A 385 -2.81 6.70 -19.38
CA ASP A 385 -1.57 6.04 -19.79
C ASP A 385 -1.86 4.70 -20.49
N PRO A 386 -1.17 4.36 -21.58
CA PRO A 386 -1.35 3.10 -22.30
C PRO A 386 -1.21 1.85 -21.43
N TRP A 387 -0.32 1.87 -20.41
CA TRP A 387 -0.18 0.75 -19.46
C TRP A 387 -1.41 0.53 -18.60
N ALA A 388 -2.09 1.61 -18.18
CA ALA A 388 -3.34 1.51 -17.42
C ALA A 388 -4.44 0.86 -18.27
N ALA A 389 -4.65 1.36 -19.49
CA ALA A 389 -5.64 0.80 -20.41
C ALA A 389 -5.36 -0.67 -20.75
N TRP A 390 -4.08 -1.01 -20.98
CA TRP A 390 -3.66 -2.37 -21.28
C TRP A 390 -3.93 -3.33 -20.11
N ALA A 391 -3.56 -2.92 -18.88
CA ALA A 391 -3.78 -3.73 -17.69
C ALA A 391 -5.29 -3.99 -17.47
N LEU A 392 -6.11 -2.94 -17.53
CA LEU A 392 -7.57 -3.06 -17.41
C LEU A 392 -8.16 -4.02 -18.43
N ALA A 393 -7.77 -3.90 -19.70
CA ALA A 393 -8.26 -4.78 -20.76
C ALA A 393 -7.85 -6.25 -20.56
N SER A 394 -6.63 -6.51 -20.07
CA SER A 394 -6.17 -7.86 -19.74
C SER A 394 -6.94 -8.48 -18.59
N LEU A 395 -7.19 -7.71 -17.50
CA LEU A 395 -7.96 -8.18 -16.36
C LEU A 395 -9.43 -8.45 -16.73
N GLU A 396 -10.06 -7.54 -17.48
CA GLU A 396 -11.44 -7.71 -17.96
C GLU A 396 -11.57 -8.94 -18.87
N ARG A 397 -10.63 -9.14 -19.78
CA ARG A 397 -10.59 -10.33 -20.65
C ARG A 397 -10.45 -11.63 -19.86
N THR A 398 -9.77 -11.61 -18.71
CA THR A 398 -9.61 -12.80 -17.86
C THR A 398 -10.86 -13.09 -17.04
N THR A 399 -11.45 -12.05 -16.43
CA THR A 399 -12.50 -12.20 -15.42
C THR A 399 -13.91 -12.04 -15.98
N GLY A 400 -14.05 -11.40 -17.14
CA GLY A 400 -15.35 -10.96 -17.68
C GLY A 400 -15.97 -9.82 -16.87
N LYS A 401 -15.25 -9.25 -15.90
CA LYS A 401 -15.70 -8.17 -15.01
C LYS A 401 -14.98 -6.89 -15.38
N LYS A 402 -15.69 -5.74 -15.37
CA LYS A 402 -15.07 -4.43 -15.53
C LYS A 402 -14.22 -4.11 -14.30
N PRO A 403 -12.89 -4.00 -14.41
CA PRO A 403 -12.05 -3.64 -13.27
C PRO A 403 -12.34 -2.22 -12.77
N ALA A 404 -12.08 -1.98 -11.48
CA ALA A 404 -12.01 -0.63 -10.94
C ALA A 404 -10.63 -0.02 -11.23
N LEU A 405 -10.61 1.24 -11.66
CA LEU A 405 -9.39 2.02 -11.79
C LEU A 405 -9.36 3.09 -10.70
N LEU A 406 -8.44 2.97 -9.77
CA LEU A 406 -8.20 3.96 -8.73
C LEU A 406 -6.94 4.76 -9.07
N PRO A 407 -7.07 6.06 -9.36
CA PRO A 407 -5.91 6.90 -9.66
C PRO A 407 -4.87 6.93 -8.54
N ASN A 408 -5.36 6.89 -7.30
CA ASN A 408 -4.56 6.80 -6.09
C ASN A 408 -5.17 5.75 -5.16
N PHE A 409 -4.34 4.88 -4.59
CA PHE A 409 -4.74 4.09 -3.43
C PHE A 409 -4.99 5.01 -2.23
N GLY A 410 -5.99 4.70 -1.40
CA GLY A 410 -6.36 5.53 -0.25
C GLY A 410 -5.33 5.49 0.89
N GLY A 411 -4.61 4.38 1.03
CA GLY A 411 -3.46 4.22 1.92
C GLY A 411 -2.18 4.79 1.31
N ALA A 412 -1.05 4.52 1.94
CA ALA A 412 0.28 4.80 1.42
C ALA A 412 0.92 3.51 0.93
N LEU A 413 1.67 3.60 -0.17
CA LEU A 413 2.53 2.56 -0.72
C LEU A 413 3.89 3.22 -0.98
N PRO A 414 5.00 2.49 -0.99
CA PRO A 414 6.32 3.05 -1.31
C PRO A 414 6.49 3.31 -2.82
N ASN A 415 5.42 3.80 -3.45
CA ASN A 415 5.33 3.96 -4.90
C ASN A 415 6.25 5.06 -5.44
N ASP A 416 6.58 6.04 -4.63
CA ASP A 416 7.48 7.14 -4.95
C ASP A 416 8.92 6.67 -5.24
N ALA A 417 9.38 5.59 -4.58
CA ALA A 417 10.67 4.97 -4.93
C ALA A 417 10.70 4.49 -6.40
N PHE A 418 9.58 4.06 -6.94
CA PHE A 418 9.46 3.58 -8.32
C PHE A 418 9.08 4.68 -9.30
N ALA A 419 8.08 5.47 -8.95
CA ALA A 419 7.54 6.52 -9.82
C ALA A 419 8.49 7.73 -9.93
N GLU A 420 9.15 8.14 -8.84
CA GLU A 420 9.98 9.33 -8.81
C GLU A 420 11.48 9.00 -8.92
N VAL A 421 11.98 8.01 -8.15
CA VAL A 421 13.39 7.66 -8.19
C VAL A 421 13.73 6.87 -9.45
N LEU A 422 13.00 5.80 -9.78
CA LEU A 422 13.23 5.02 -11.00
C LEU A 422 12.53 5.58 -12.23
N GLN A 423 11.57 6.49 -12.07
CA GLN A 423 10.78 7.12 -13.13
C GLN A 423 9.99 6.09 -13.97
N LEU A 424 9.41 5.10 -13.31
CA LEU A 424 8.62 4.06 -13.97
C LEU A 424 7.12 4.40 -13.97
N PRO A 425 6.38 4.06 -15.03
CA PRO A 425 4.95 3.84 -14.92
C PRO A 425 4.67 2.77 -13.88
N THR A 426 3.65 2.97 -13.02
CA THR A 426 3.36 2.05 -11.93
C THR A 426 1.93 1.52 -12.01
N ILE A 427 1.79 0.20 -11.99
CA ILE A 427 0.52 -0.54 -12.04
C ILE A 427 0.48 -1.47 -10.83
N TRP A 428 -0.48 -1.26 -9.95
CA TRP A 428 -0.70 -2.08 -8.76
C TRP A 428 -2.00 -2.87 -8.91
N ILE A 429 -1.91 -4.18 -8.74
CA ILE A 429 -3.05 -5.11 -8.91
C ILE A 429 -3.19 -5.92 -7.62
N PRO A 430 -4.04 -5.47 -6.67
CA PRO A 430 -4.21 -6.13 -5.39
C PRO A 430 -5.00 -7.43 -5.48
N HIS A 431 -4.71 -8.35 -4.54
CA HIS A 431 -5.35 -9.66 -4.42
C HIS A 431 -5.93 -9.92 -3.03
N SER A 432 -6.10 -8.88 -2.20
CA SER A 432 -6.84 -8.92 -0.96
C SER A 432 -8.14 -8.12 -1.06
N TYR A 433 -8.85 -7.89 0.04
CA TYR A 433 -10.11 -7.15 0.06
C TYR A 433 -10.26 -6.36 1.39
N PRO A 434 -11.15 -5.34 1.49
CA PRO A 434 -11.20 -4.45 2.64
C PRO A 434 -11.41 -5.14 3.99
N ALA A 435 -12.22 -6.21 4.02
CA ALA A 435 -12.53 -6.94 5.27
C ALA A 435 -11.54 -8.08 5.59
N CYS A 436 -10.34 -8.10 4.97
CA CYS A 436 -9.32 -9.13 5.21
C CYS A 436 -8.62 -9.02 6.57
N ALA A 437 -8.96 -8.03 7.38
CA ALA A 437 -8.31 -7.73 8.66
C ALA A 437 -6.79 -7.49 8.54
N GLN A 438 -6.35 -6.84 7.45
CA GLN A 438 -4.98 -6.39 7.26
C GLN A 438 -4.49 -5.63 8.50
N HIS A 439 -3.27 -5.89 8.97
CA HIS A 439 -2.63 -5.37 10.18
C HIS A 439 -3.35 -5.73 11.51
N ALA A 440 -4.48 -6.42 11.48
CA ALA A 440 -5.22 -6.83 12.65
C ALA A 440 -5.10 -8.34 12.94
N VAL A 441 -5.63 -8.75 14.09
CA VAL A 441 -5.82 -10.17 14.45
C VAL A 441 -6.90 -10.77 13.55
N GLY A 442 -6.66 -11.99 13.08
CA GLY A 442 -7.60 -12.66 12.17
C GLY A 442 -7.41 -12.26 10.70
N GLU A 443 -6.25 -11.72 10.34
CA GLU A 443 -5.90 -11.51 8.93
C GLU A 443 -6.11 -12.76 8.10
N HIS A 444 -6.70 -12.60 6.92
CA HIS A 444 -6.99 -13.72 6.03
C HIS A 444 -7.12 -13.26 4.57
N LEU A 445 -6.79 -14.15 3.66
CA LEU A 445 -7.19 -14.02 2.26
C LEU A 445 -8.50 -14.80 1.99
N LEU A 446 -9.17 -14.50 0.88
CA LEU A 446 -10.23 -15.33 0.32
C LEU A 446 -9.65 -16.24 -0.76
N GLY A 447 -9.92 -17.56 -0.66
CA GLY A 447 -9.47 -18.52 -1.64
C GLY A 447 -9.98 -18.21 -3.04
N ALA A 448 -11.24 -17.80 -3.20
CA ALA A 448 -11.81 -17.38 -4.47
C ALA A 448 -11.06 -16.17 -5.08
N VAL A 449 -10.72 -15.17 -4.26
CA VAL A 449 -9.95 -13.99 -4.71
C VAL A 449 -8.53 -14.38 -5.11
N ALA A 450 -7.88 -15.27 -4.34
CA ALA A 450 -6.53 -15.74 -4.67
C ALA A 450 -6.53 -16.56 -5.98
N ARG A 451 -7.51 -17.43 -6.17
CA ARG A 451 -7.66 -18.20 -7.42
C ARG A 451 -7.90 -17.31 -8.63
N GLU A 452 -8.79 -16.33 -8.52
CA GLU A 452 -9.01 -15.33 -9.57
C GLU A 452 -7.75 -14.48 -9.79
N GLY A 453 -7.05 -14.08 -8.73
CA GLY A 453 -5.79 -13.35 -8.78
C GLY A 453 -4.69 -14.08 -9.56
N LEU A 454 -4.52 -15.39 -9.31
CA LEU A 454 -3.61 -16.24 -10.07
C LEU A 454 -3.93 -16.24 -11.57
N GLN A 455 -5.21 -16.41 -11.91
CA GLN A 455 -5.64 -16.39 -13.31
C GLN A 455 -5.46 -15.00 -13.95
N MET A 456 -5.80 -13.93 -13.23
CA MET A 456 -5.62 -12.55 -13.71
C MET A 456 -4.15 -12.26 -14.03
N MET A 457 -3.25 -12.58 -13.10
CA MET A 457 -1.83 -12.32 -13.29
C MET A 457 -1.21 -13.24 -14.34
N ALA A 458 -1.62 -14.51 -14.44
CA ALA A 458 -1.19 -15.40 -15.52
C ALA A 458 -1.64 -14.90 -16.89
N GLY A 459 -2.88 -14.41 -17.00
CA GLY A 459 -3.39 -13.77 -18.21
C GLY A 459 -2.63 -12.50 -18.56
N LEU A 460 -2.32 -11.66 -17.57
CA LEU A 460 -1.56 -10.43 -17.75
C LEU A 460 -0.13 -10.72 -18.25
N PHE A 461 0.56 -11.69 -17.65
CA PHE A 461 1.91 -12.09 -18.08
C PHE A 461 1.91 -12.77 -19.46
N TRP A 462 0.88 -13.54 -19.76
CA TRP A 462 0.70 -14.04 -21.14
C TRP A 462 0.57 -12.89 -22.12
N ASP A 463 -0.33 -11.94 -21.86
CA ASP A 463 -0.61 -10.81 -22.75
C ASP A 463 0.62 -9.93 -22.95
N LEU A 464 1.44 -9.75 -21.91
CA LEU A 464 2.70 -9.02 -21.99
C LEU A 464 3.71 -9.70 -22.94
N GLY A 465 3.77 -11.04 -22.89
CA GLY A 465 4.62 -11.83 -23.78
C GLY A 465 4.16 -11.83 -25.24
N GLU A 466 2.89 -11.51 -25.52
CA GLU A 466 2.37 -11.31 -26.88
C GLU A 466 2.65 -9.88 -27.40
N GLY A 467 2.78 -8.89 -26.52
CA GLY A 467 3.11 -7.52 -26.88
C GLY A 467 2.81 -6.54 -25.77
N ALA A 468 3.83 -5.80 -25.36
CA ALA A 468 3.67 -4.68 -24.43
C ALA A 468 3.07 -3.46 -25.14
N PRO A 469 2.39 -2.55 -24.41
CA PRO A 469 2.05 -1.24 -24.93
C PRO A 469 3.30 -0.53 -25.46
N ALA A 470 3.16 0.19 -26.56
CA ALA A 470 4.26 1.04 -27.01
C ALA A 470 4.62 2.04 -25.89
N PRO A 471 5.91 2.21 -25.56
CA PRO A 471 6.30 3.13 -24.50
C PRO A 471 5.73 4.51 -24.81
N GLY A 472 4.95 5.05 -23.88
CA GLY A 472 4.45 6.42 -23.95
C GLY A 472 5.65 7.35 -24.16
N ARG A 473 5.56 8.33 -25.06
CA ARG A 473 6.65 9.30 -25.27
C ARG A 473 6.98 9.91 -23.90
N ARG A 474 8.15 9.57 -23.35
CA ARG A 474 8.68 10.23 -22.16
C ARG A 474 8.69 11.73 -22.48
N ARG A 475 7.90 12.52 -21.76
CA ARG A 475 8.08 13.97 -21.83
C ARG A 475 9.45 14.27 -21.20
N ALA A 476 10.35 14.79 -22.04
CA ALA A 476 11.65 15.28 -21.62
C ALA A 476 11.51 16.46 -20.65
#